data_5e86a67eaf389aa6c66b7a3cc04db49a
#
_entry.id   5e86a67eaf389aa6c66b7a3cc04db49a
#
_cell.length_a   1.000
_cell.length_b   1.000
_cell.length_c   1.000
_cell.angle_alpha   90.00
_cell.angle_beta   90.00
_cell.angle_gamma   90.00
#
_symmetry.space_group_name_H-M   'P 1'
#
loop_
_entity.id
_entity.type
_entity.pdbx_description
1 polymer ?
#
loop_
_entity_poly.entity_id
_entity_poly.type
_entity_poly.pdbx_seq_one_letter_code
_entity_poly.pdbx_strand_id
1 'polypeptide(L)'
;MKKIIFLCILALICLTAIIIKNPLKVNKSDLDLRNFDVDLENIDKVMIVAHPDDDMIWGGSHLIDDNYLVVCITCGAREDRVLEFKNVMNATGSKYIMLDYPDKTNGERDNWDTVYSDITKDIERILAMKDWKLIVTHNENGEYGHIHHKMTHSIVKSVYENNYLDKDNLYFFGKYYKADKIDEVKDNLEEISEENYNQKNEIIYKYYTSQKSVADGLSHMFRYENWQKYNVGE
;
A
#
# COMPACT_ATOMS: atom_id res chain seq x y z
N MET A 1 -51.25 -19.71 -23.23
CA MET A 1 -49.86 -19.32 -23.52
C MET A 1 -49.56 -17.91 -23.01
N LYS A 2 -50.26 -16.84 -23.41
CA LYS A 2 -49.96 -15.44 -22.98
C LYS A 2 -49.97 -15.21 -21.45
N LYS A 3 -50.86 -15.86 -20.68
CA LYS A 3 -50.88 -15.74 -19.19
C LYS A 3 -49.70 -16.41 -18.50
N ILE A 4 -49.16 -17.50 -19.04
CA ILE A 4 -48.01 -18.21 -18.49
C ILE A 4 -46.74 -17.39 -18.73
N ILE A 5 -46.58 -16.80 -19.92
CA ILE A 5 -45.45 -15.94 -20.27
C ILE A 5 -45.44 -14.71 -19.35
N PHE A 6 -46.59 -14.09 -19.08
CA PHE A 6 -46.68 -12.93 -18.19
C PHE A 6 -46.30 -13.27 -16.74
N LEU A 7 -46.71 -14.46 -16.23
CA LEU A 7 -46.34 -14.93 -14.89
C LEU A 7 -44.83 -15.17 -14.78
N CYS A 8 -44.20 -15.73 -15.80
CA CYS A 8 -42.75 -15.96 -15.83
C CYS A 8 -41.95 -14.65 -15.85
N ILE A 9 -42.42 -13.64 -16.60
CA ILE A 9 -41.76 -12.30 -16.63
C ILE A 9 -41.91 -11.63 -15.26
N LEU A 10 -43.09 -11.70 -14.62
CA LEU A 10 -43.29 -11.12 -13.29
C LEU A 10 -42.39 -11.81 -12.23
N ALA A 11 -42.25 -13.13 -12.29
CA ALA A 11 -41.36 -13.89 -11.40
C ALA A 11 -39.88 -13.50 -11.62
N LEU A 12 -39.45 -13.29 -12.87
CA LEU A 12 -38.10 -12.87 -13.19
C LEU A 12 -37.82 -11.45 -12.67
N ILE A 13 -38.77 -10.52 -12.81
CA ILE A 13 -38.66 -9.16 -12.28
C ILE A 13 -38.61 -9.14 -10.75
N CYS A 14 -39.41 -9.99 -10.11
CA CYS A 14 -39.37 -10.14 -8.64
C CYS A 14 -38.04 -10.74 -8.17
N LEU A 15 -37.49 -11.71 -8.90
CA LEU A 15 -36.17 -12.30 -8.58
C LEU A 15 -35.05 -11.29 -8.71
N THR A 16 -35.05 -10.49 -9.79
CA THR A 16 -34.04 -9.44 -9.98
C THR A 16 -34.18 -8.31 -8.97
N ALA A 17 -35.41 -7.94 -8.57
CA ALA A 17 -35.67 -6.95 -7.54
C ALA A 17 -35.25 -7.44 -6.13
N ILE A 18 -35.31 -8.73 -5.85
CA ILE A 18 -34.82 -9.34 -4.60
C ILE A 18 -33.29 -9.34 -4.58
N ILE A 19 -32.63 -9.62 -5.71
CA ILE A 19 -31.16 -9.57 -5.84
C ILE A 19 -30.64 -8.13 -5.69
N ILE A 20 -31.35 -7.13 -6.21
CA ILE A 20 -30.98 -5.71 -6.09
C ILE A 20 -31.24 -5.18 -4.67
N LYS A 21 -32.25 -5.70 -3.93
CA LYS A 21 -32.55 -5.28 -2.56
C LYS A 21 -31.72 -5.98 -1.48
N ASN A 22 -31.15 -7.14 -1.79
CA ASN A 22 -30.17 -7.81 -0.95
C ASN A 22 -28.88 -7.93 -1.75
N PRO A 23 -28.00 -6.92 -1.74
CA PRO A 23 -26.62 -7.16 -2.13
C PRO A 23 -26.13 -8.30 -1.24
N LEU A 24 -25.58 -9.34 -1.85
CA LEU A 24 -24.96 -10.44 -1.14
C LEU A 24 -24.08 -9.80 -0.06
N LYS A 25 -24.51 -9.87 1.20
CA LYS A 25 -23.68 -9.57 2.33
C LYS A 25 -22.60 -10.63 2.29
N VAL A 26 -21.49 -10.34 1.65
CA VAL A 26 -20.26 -11.09 1.85
C VAL A 26 -20.02 -11.02 3.35
N ASN A 27 -20.13 -12.15 4.03
CA ASN A 27 -19.81 -12.21 5.44
C ASN A 27 -18.37 -11.78 5.58
N LYS A 28 -18.10 -10.76 6.42
CA LYS A 28 -16.73 -10.32 6.73
C LYS A 28 -15.82 -11.46 7.20
N SER A 29 -16.40 -12.56 7.71
CA SER A 29 -15.70 -13.79 8.07
C SER A 29 -15.23 -14.63 6.88
N ASP A 30 -15.79 -14.42 5.68
CA ASP A 30 -15.41 -15.18 4.48
C ASP A 30 -14.36 -14.46 3.64
N LEU A 31 -14.17 -13.17 3.89
CA LEU A 31 -12.98 -12.41 3.48
C LEU A 31 -11.97 -12.50 4.62
N ASP A 32 -11.19 -13.55 4.66
CA ASP A 32 -9.96 -13.55 5.44
C ASP A 32 -9.00 -12.56 4.75
N LEU A 33 -9.21 -11.26 5.05
CA LEU A 33 -8.39 -10.15 4.58
C LEU A 33 -6.92 -10.29 5.05
N ARG A 34 -6.66 -11.28 5.92
CA ARG A 34 -5.34 -11.70 6.39
C ARG A 34 -4.88 -12.98 5.68
N ASN A 35 -5.32 -13.20 4.46
CA ASN A 35 -4.80 -14.31 3.68
C ASN A 35 -3.36 -14.00 3.28
N PHE A 36 -2.42 -14.50 4.11
CA PHE A 36 -0.99 -14.46 3.84
C PHE A 36 -0.53 -15.57 2.87
N ASP A 37 -1.44 -16.30 2.25
CA ASP A 37 -1.13 -17.32 1.25
C ASP A 37 -0.86 -16.65 -0.11
N VAL A 38 0.29 -16.01 -0.19
CA VAL A 38 0.80 -15.34 -1.39
C VAL A 38 1.94 -16.17 -1.95
N ASP A 39 1.86 -16.49 -3.23
CA ASP A 39 2.98 -17.12 -3.94
C ASP A 39 4.16 -16.12 -4.00
N LEU A 40 5.22 -16.45 -3.26
CA LEU A 40 6.46 -15.69 -3.16
C LEU A 40 7.60 -16.29 -3.99
N GLU A 41 7.30 -17.13 -4.98
CA GLU A 41 8.32 -17.59 -5.90
C GLU A 41 8.95 -16.38 -6.61
N ASN A 42 10.27 -16.29 -6.57
CA ASN A 42 11.07 -15.18 -7.13
C ASN A 42 10.81 -13.79 -6.51
N ILE A 43 10.15 -13.72 -5.36
CA ILE A 43 10.00 -12.49 -4.57
C ILE A 43 10.91 -12.59 -3.35
N ASP A 44 11.87 -11.71 -3.21
CA ASP A 44 12.81 -11.68 -2.08
C ASP A 44 12.95 -10.28 -1.44
N LYS A 45 12.07 -9.37 -1.83
CA LYS A 45 12.01 -8.00 -1.32
C LYS A 45 10.61 -7.69 -0.83
N VAL A 46 10.52 -6.97 0.28
CA VAL A 46 9.23 -6.54 0.85
C VAL A 46 9.21 -5.04 1.08
N MET A 47 8.12 -4.42 0.68
CA MET A 47 7.81 -3.01 0.92
C MET A 47 6.57 -2.92 1.79
N ILE A 48 6.64 -2.18 2.90
CA ILE A 48 5.53 -2.04 3.85
C ILE A 48 5.11 -0.58 3.89
N VAL A 49 3.87 -0.32 3.47
CA VAL A 49 3.29 1.03 3.34
C VAL A 49 2.02 1.20 4.15
N ALA A 50 1.72 2.42 4.54
CA ALA A 50 0.52 2.74 5.30
C ALA A 50 -0.73 2.76 4.42
N HIS A 51 -0.68 3.37 3.24
CA HIS A 51 -1.84 3.56 2.36
C HIS A 51 -1.53 3.12 0.92
N PRO A 52 -2.58 2.78 0.13
CA PRO A 52 -2.42 2.55 -1.30
C PRO A 52 -2.14 3.91 -1.99
N ASP A 53 -1.01 4.10 -2.54
CA ASP A 53 -0.36 5.21 -3.26
C ASP A 53 1.06 5.48 -2.75
N ASP A 54 1.33 5.26 -1.46
CA ASP A 54 2.65 5.41 -0.86
C ASP A 54 3.71 4.56 -1.57
N ASP A 55 3.33 3.35 -1.99
CA ASP A 55 4.17 2.43 -2.75
C ASP A 55 4.75 3.06 -4.02
N MET A 56 3.91 3.70 -4.80
CA MET A 56 4.33 4.34 -6.04
C MET A 56 4.94 5.72 -5.79
N ILE A 57 4.45 6.50 -4.84
CA ILE A 57 4.98 7.84 -4.57
C ILE A 57 6.43 7.76 -4.09
N TRP A 58 6.74 6.83 -3.17
CA TRP A 58 8.04 6.75 -2.50
C TRP A 58 8.96 5.64 -2.99
N GLY A 59 8.44 4.71 -3.79
CA GLY A 59 9.20 3.53 -4.25
C GLY A 59 8.86 3.05 -5.66
N GLY A 60 8.18 3.85 -6.46
CA GLY A 60 7.66 3.43 -7.76
C GLY A 60 8.73 3.00 -8.76
N SER A 61 9.90 3.64 -8.78
CA SER A 61 11.02 3.23 -9.64
C SER A 61 11.52 1.83 -9.27
N HIS A 62 11.66 1.56 -7.96
CA HIS A 62 12.07 0.25 -7.47
C HIS A 62 11.06 -0.84 -7.82
N LEU A 63 9.74 -0.52 -7.77
CA LEU A 63 8.68 -1.47 -8.16
C LEU A 63 8.62 -1.71 -9.67
N ILE A 64 9.05 -0.75 -10.49
CA ILE A 64 9.16 -0.88 -11.94
C ILE A 64 10.34 -1.78 -12.30
N ASP A 65 11.47 -1.64 -11.60
CA ASP A 65 12.71 -2.34 -11.90
C ASP A 65 12.73 -3.76 -11.34
N ASP A 66 11.92 -4.07 -10.29
CA ASP A 66 11.99 -5.36 -9.61
C ASP A 66 10.67 -5.78 -8.96
N ASN A 67 10.55 -7.07 -8.65
CA ASN A 67 9.35 -7.63 -8.04
C ASN A 67 9.42 -7.60 -6.51
N TYR A 68 8.38 -7.08 -5.89
CA TYR A 68 8.23 -6.98 -4.44
C TYR A 68 6.98 -7.71 -3.95
N LEU A 69 7.00 -8.09 -2.67
CA LEU A 69 5.76 -8.17 -1.90
C LEU A 69 5.48 -6.77 -1.35
N VAL A 70 4.38 -6.15 -1.76
CA VAL A 70 3.95 -4.85 -1.21
C VAL A 70 2.84 -5.09 -0.20
N VAL A 71 3.07 -4.68 1.04
CA VAL A 71 2.11 -4.79 2.14
C VAL A 71 1.54 -3.42 2.43
N CYS A 72 0.23 -3.27 2.26
CA CYS A 72 -0.49 -2.06 2.63
C CYS A 72 -1.29 -2.27 3.90
N ILE A 73 -1.10 -1.41 4.91
CA ILE A 73 -1.68 -1.60 6.26
C ILE A 73 -3.17 -1.23 6.29
N THR A 74 -3.61 -0.26 5.51
CA THR A 74 -5.00 0.24 5.58
C THR A 74 -5.80 -0.03 4.31
N CYS A 75 -7.08 0.31 4.36
CA CYS A 75 -7.99 0.37 3.22
C CYS A 75 -8.41 -0.96 2.59
N GLY A 76 -8.12 -2.13 3.19
CA GLY A 76 -8.47 -3.44 2.62
C GLY A 76 -9.97 -3.70 2.47
N ALA A 77 -10.85 -3.00 3.21
CA ALA A 77 -12.30 -3.08 3.03
C ALA A 77 -12.86 -2.04 2.04
N ARG A 78 -12.02 -1.19 1.46
CA ARG A 78 -12.44 -0.19 0.49
C ARG A 78 -12.24 -0.68 -0.94
N GLU A 79 -13.32 -1.10 -1.59
CA GLU A 79 -13.28 -1.71 -2.94
C GLU A 79 -12.56 -0.85 -3.97
N ASP A 80 -12.77 0.48 -3.95
CA ASP A 80 -12.10 1.43 -4.82
C ASP A 80 -10.58 1.40 -4.64
N ARG A 81 -10.11 1.44 -3.39
CA ARG A 81 -8.68 1.44 -3.06
C ARG A 81 -8.03 0.08 -3.32
N VAL A 82 -8.74 -1.00 -3.03
CA VAL A 82 -8.27 -2.37 -3.34
C VAL A 82 -8.07 -2.54 -4.84
N LEU A 83 -9.02 -2.07 -5.66
CA LEU A 83 -8.92 -2.16 -7.11
C LEU A 83 -7.76 -1.33 -7.67
N GLU A 84 -7.59 -0.09 -7.19
CA GLU A 84 -6.47 0.77 -7.56
C GLU A 84 -5.13 0.10 -7.24
N PHE A 85 -4.95 -0.36 -5.99
CA PHE A 85 -3.73 -1.01 -5.53
C PHE A 85 -3.42 -2.29 -6.32
N LYS A 86 -4.42 -3.16 -6.51
CA LYS A 86 -4.29 -4.37 -7.32
C LYS A 86 -3.84 -4.07 -8.76
N ASN A 87 -4.39 -3.03 -9.38
CA ASN A 87 -4.03 -2.65 -10.74
C ASN A 87 -2.57 -2.17 -10.83
N VAL A 88 -2.09 -1.44 -9.81
CA VAL A 88 -0.69 -1.03 -9.70
C VAL A 88 0.22 -2.24 -9.53
N MET A 89 -0.10 -3.17 -8.63
CA MET A 89 0.69 -4.39 -8.43
C MET A 89 0.77 -5.24 -9.71
N ASN A 90 -0.35 -5.33 -10.44
CA ASN A 90 -0.34 -6.02 -11.74
C ASN A 90 0.52 -5.29 -12.79
N ALA A 91 0.54 -3.95 -12.78
CA ALA A 91 1.33 -3.16 -13.72
C ALA A 91 2.84 -3.24 -13.44
N THR A 92 3.24 -3.42 -12.18
CA THR A 92 4.64 -3.55 -11.74
C THR A 92 5.11 -4.99 -11.62
N GLY A 93 4.23 -6.00 -11.75
CA GLY A 93 4.58 -7.41 -11.54
C GLY A 93 4.73 -7.81 -10.08
N SER A 94 4.45 -6.91 -9.14
CA SER A 94 4.59 -7.15 -7.71
C SER A 94 3.43 -7.97 -7.15
N LYS A 95 3.68 -8.65 -6.03
CA LYS A 95 2.66 -9.32 -5.22
C LYS A 95 2.21 -8.38 -4.10
N TYR A 96 1.04 -8.65 -3.51
CA TYR A 96 0.56 -7.77 -2.44
C TYR A 96 -0.20 -8.50 -1.35
N ILE A 97 -0.15 -7.90 -0.17
CA ILE A 97 -1.05 -8.14 0.97
C ILE A 97 -1.68 -6.80 1.32
N MET A 98 -2.99 -6.76 1.44
CA MET A 98 -3.69 -5.55 1.83
C MET A 98 -4.47 -5.80 3.11
N LEU A 99 -4.04 -5.17 4.20
CA LEU A 99 -4.68 -5.24 5.50
C LEU A 99 -5.81 -4.20 5.57
N ASP A 100 -6.69 -4.34 6.58
CA ASP A 100 -7.83 -3.44 6.76
C ASP A 100 -7.81 -2.79 8.15
N TYR A 101 -6.65 -2.28 8.55
CA TYR A 101 -6.58 -1.46 9.74
C TYR A 101 -7.17 -0.06 9.49
N PRO A 102 -7.73 0.60 10.51
CA PRO A 102 -8.46 1.83 10.32
C PRO A 102 -7.56 2.95 9.79
N ASP A 103 -7.96 3.56 8.67
CA ASP A 103 -7.37 4.80 8.17
C ASP A 103 -7.97 6.01 8.91
N LYS A 104 -9.31 5.99 9.07
CA LYS A 104 -10.06 7.02 9.80
C LYS A 104 -11.11 6.41 10.71
N THR A 105 -11.27 6.98 11.89
CA THR A 105 -12.34 6.67 12.83
C THR A 105 -13.11 7.94 13.14
N ASN A 106 -14.43 7.91 12.95
CA ASN A 106 -15.33 9.09 13.12
C ASN A 106 -14.94 10.32 12.27
N GLY A 107 -14.34 10.10 11.11
CA GLY A 107 -13.92 11.15 10.18
C GLY A 107 -12.53 11.71 10.43
N GLU A 108 -11.93 11.43 11.57
CA GLU A 108 -10.59 11.83 11.94
C GLU A 108 -9.57 10.73 11.63
N ARG A 109 -8.31 11.09 11.40
CA ARG A 109 -7.22 10.13 11.20
C ARG A 109 -7.07 9.27 12.46
N ASP A 110 -7.10 7.94 12.30
CA ASP A 110 -6.95 7.02 13.43
C ASP A 110 -5.51 7.10 13.99
N ASN A 111 -5.36 6.95 15.28
CA ASN A 111 -4.05 6.94 15.95
C ASN A 111 -3.53 5.54 16.25
N TRP A 112 -4.25 4.50 15.83
CA TRP A 112 -3.94 3.08 16.01
C TRP A 112 -3.73 2.60 17.46
N ASP A 113 -4.08 3.39 18.47
CA ASP A 113 -3.88 3.02 19.88
C ASP A 113 -4.48 1.65 20.22
N THR A 114 -5.63 1.32 19.65
CA THR A 114 -6.35 0.08 19.93
C THR A 114 -5.90 -1.11 19.06
N VAL A 115 -5.21 -0.87 17.95
CA VAL A 115 -4.83 -1.90 16.97
C VAL A 115 -3.31 -2.04 16.80
N TYR A 116 -2.53 -1.21 17.46
CA TYR A 116 -1.07 -1.17 17.31
C TYR A 116 -0.43 -2.55 17.52
N SER A 117 -0.83 -3.26 18.60
CA SER A 117 -0.32 -4.61 18.89
C SER A 117 -0.69 -5.63 17.79
N ASP A 118 -1.85 -5.49 17.17
CA ASP A 118 -2.28 -6.43 16.14
C ASP A 118 -1.56 -6.14 14.82
N ILE A 119 -1.35 -4.86 14.47
CA ILE A 119 -0.50 -4.47 13.33
C ILE A 119 0.92 -5.04 13.54
N THR A 120 1.49 -4.89 14.75
CA THR A 120 2.83 -5.40 15.07
C THR A 120 2.93 -6.91 14.82
N LYS A 121 1.95 -7.70 15.31
CA LYS A 121 1.91 -9.15 15.09
C LYS A 121 1.80 -9.52 13.60
N ASP A 122 0.98 -8.80 12.85
CA ASP A 122 0.86 -9.06 11.41
C ASP A 122 2.16 -8.74 10.67
N ILE A 123 2.87 -7.66 11.04
CA ILE A 123 4.19 -7.34 10.49
C ILE A 123 5.24 -8.39 10.89
N GLU A 124 5.24 -8.87 12.14
CA GLU A 124 6.09 -9.98 12.56
C GLU A 124 5.87 -11.23 11.69
N ARG A 125 4.62 -11.60 11.44
CA ARG A 125 4.27 -12.74 10.59
C ARG A 125 4.75 -12.55 9.16
N ILE A 126 4.56 -11.37 8.59
CA ILE A 126 4.97 -11.03 7.22
C ILE A 126 6.49 -11.09 7.09
N LEU A 127 7.23 -10.48 8.02
CA LEU A 127 8.68 -10.54 7.99
C LEU A 127 9.24 -11.95 8.21
N ALA A 128 8.51 -12.81 8.91
CA ALA A 128 8.87 -14.22 9.13
C ALA A 128 8.52 -15.14 7.92
N MET A 129 7.79 -14.68 6.90
CA MET A 129 7.41 -15.50 5.76
C MET A 129 8.61 -15.96 4.92
N LYS A 130 9.67 -15.18 4.92
CA LYS A 130 10.84 -15.42 4.08
C LYS A 130 12.09 -14.75 4.65
N ASP A 131 13.26 -15.23 4.25
CA ASP A 131 14.53 -14.52 4.44
C ASP A 131 14.63 -13.42 3.37
N TRP A 132 14.15 -12.23 3.72
CA TRP A 132 14.09 -11.09 2.80
C TRP A 132 15.48 -10.54 2.51
N LYS A 133 15.79 -10.26 1.24
CA LYS A 133 17.02 -9.55 0.87
C LYS A 133 16.95 -8.05 1.09
N LEU A 134 15.73 -7.51 1.06
CA LEU A 134 15.47 -6.10 1.28
C LEU A 134 14.11 -5.92 1.95
N ILE A 135 14.08 -5.10 2.98
CA ILE A 135 12.89 -4.64 3.66
C ILE A 135 12.88 -3.12 3.54
N VAL A 136 11.80 -2.53 3.06
CA VAL A 136 11.68 -1.06 2.99
C VAL A 136 10.34 -0.60 3.53
N THR A 137 10.36 0.54 4.21
CA THR A 137 9.15 1.17 4.77
C THR A 137 9.34 2.69 4.89
N HIS A 138 8.33 3.36 5.44
CA HIS A 138 8.34 4.79 5.74
C HIS A 138 9.52 5.24 6.60
N ASN A 139 9.90 6.51 6.50
CA ASN A 139 10.91 7.09 7.36
C ASN A 139 10.34 7.59 8.71
N GLU A 140 11.19 7.89 9.66
CA GLU A 140 10.83 8.32 11.02
C GLU A 140 9.99 9.60 11.06
N ASN A 141 10.18 10.47 10.07
CA ASN A 141 9.45 11.74 9.97
C ASN A 141 8.07 11.57 9.33
N GLY A 142 7.76 10.36 8.82
CA GLY A 142 6.54 10.06 8.07
C GLY A 142 6.46 10.89 6.81
N GLU A 143 7.58 11.03 6.11
CA GLU A 143 7.83 11.87 4.94
C GLU A 143 7.44 13.32 5.25
N TYR A 144 6.21 13.70 4.97
CA TYR A 144 5.67 15.05 5.24
C TYR A 144 4.97 15.19 6.61
N GLY A 145 5.17 14.24 7.52
CA GLY A 145 4.65 14.28 8.90
C GLY A 145 3.41 13.42 9.13
N HIS A 146 3.03 12.52 8.18
CA HIS A 146 1.85 11.70 8.30
C HIS A 146 1.95 10.72 9.48
N ILE A 147 0.91 10.69 10.34
CA ILE A 147 0.93 9.87 11.57
C ILE A 147 1.08 8.38 11.27
N HIS A 148 0.35 7.83 10.32
CA HIS A 148 0.42 6.40 9.98
C HIS A 148 1.78 6.02 9.40
N HIS A 149 2.44 6.89 8.64
CA HIS A 149 3.80 6.64 8.14
C HIS A 149 4.79 6.52 9.30
N LYS A 150 4.72 7.45 10.28
CA LYS A 150 5.55 7.38 11.50
C LYS A 150 5.30 6.12 12.31
N MET A 151 4.04 5.71 12.42
CA MET A 151 3.66 4.50 13.16
C MET A 151 4.12 3.25 12.42
N THR A 152 3.95 3.19 11.09
CA THR A 152 4.46 2.10 10.24
C THR A 152 5.97 1.98 10.37
N HIS A 153 6.70 3.09 10.28
CA HIS A 153 8.14 3.13 10.54
C HIS A 153 8.48 2.52 11.91
N SER A 154 7.83 3.01 12.98
CA SER A 154 8.12 2.57 14.34
C SER A 154 7.85 1.07 14.55
N ILE A 155 6.76 0.56 13.99
CA ILE A 155 6.40 -0.85 14.08
C ILE A 155 7.43 -1.71 13.32
N VAL A 156 7.70 -1.40 12.05
CA VAL A 156 8.62 -2.19 11.23
C VAL A 156 10.04 -2.15 11.82
N LYS A 157 10.52 -0.96 12.21
CA LYS A 157 11.83 -0.81 12.87
C LYS A 157 11.91 -1.65 14.13
N SER A 158 10.90 -1.58 15.02
CA SER A 158 10.89 -2.35 16.26
C SER A 158 10.89 -3.87 16.02
N VAL A 159 10.09 -4.36 15.09
CA VAL A 159 10.07 -5.78 14.72
C VAL A 159 11.42 -6.21 14.15
N TYR A 160 12.02 -5.37 13.29
CA TYR A 160 13.33 -5.63 12.71
C TYR A 160 14.43 -5.67 13.77
N GLU A 161 14.49 -4.71 14.67
CA GLU A 161 15.48 -4.62 15.74
C GLU A 161 15.42 -5.82 16.69
N ASN A 162 14.24 -6.34 16.95
CA ASN A 162 14.06 -7.49 17.84
C ASN A 162 14.43 -8.83 17.18
N ASN A 163 14.41 -8.96 15.86
CA ASN A 163 14.47 -10.27 15.21
C ASN A 163 15.48 -10.38 14.05
N TYR A 164 15.94 -9.26 13.46
CA TYR A 164 16.63 -9.27 12.16
C TYR A 164 17.87 -8.34 12.09
N LEU A 165 18.38 -7.85 13.18
CA LEU A 165 19.51 -6.89 13.21
C LEU A 165 20.78 -7.37 12.50
N ASP A 166 20.99 -8.68 12.44
CA ASP A 166 22.12 -9.31 11.78
C ASP A 166 22.02 -9.29 10.24
N LYS A 167 20.86 -8.94 9.69
CA LYS A 167 20.60 -9.01 8.24
C LYS A 167 21.09 -7.80 7.46
N ASP A 168 21.18 -6.61 8.08
CA ASP A 168 21.66 -5.38 7.47
C ASP A 168 20.97 -5.02 6.15
N ASN A 169 19.63 -5.22 6.09
CA ASN A 169 18.81 -5.13 4.88
C ASN A 169 17.53 -4.29 5.03
N LEU A 170 17.42 -3.48 6.10
CA LEU A 170 16.31 -2.55 6.29
C LEU A 170 16.64 -1.19 5.65
N TYR A 171 15.65 -0.65 4.95
CA TYR A 171 15.70 0.66 4.30
C TYR A 171 14.45 1.48 4.66
N PHE A 172 14.61 2.79 4.62
CA PHE A 172 13.53 3.76 4.79
C PHE A 172 13.38 4.63 3.55
N PHE A 173 12.17 5.03 3.24
CA PHE A 173 11.92 6.00 2.17
C PHE A 173 12.71 7.28 2.39
N GLY A 174 13.06 7.92 1.30
CA GLY A 174 13.88 9.12 1.31
C GLY A 174 13.21 10.30 2.03
N LYS A 175 14.02 11.29 2.36
CA LYS A 175 13.56 12.51 3.00
C LYS A 175 12.65 13.30 2.07
N TYR A 176 11.54 13.78 2.58
CA TYR A 176 10.64 14.71 1.90
C TYR A 176 11.16 16.16 1.96
N TYR A 177 11.01 16.85 0.87
CA TYR A 177 11.24 18.30 0.77
C TYR A 177 9.98 18.97 0.22
N LYS A 178 9.64 20.15 0.73
CA LYS A 178 8.53 20.94 0.20
C LYS A 178 8.81 21.40 -1.23
N ALA A 179 7.75 21.58 -2.03
CA ALA A 179 7.89 21.98 -3.43
C ALA A 179 8.68 23.30 -3.62
N ASP A 180 8.52 24.25 -2.71
CA ASP A 180 9.25 25.51 -2.72
C ASP A 180 10.71 25.39 -2.25
N LYS A 181 11.12 24.20 -1.78
CA LYS A 181 12.46 23.91 -1.28
C LYS A 181 13.25 22.93 -2.14
N ILE A 182 12.59 22.28 -3.10
CA ILE A 182 13.26 21.23 -3.89
C ILE A 182 14.46 21.79 -4.70
N ASP A 183 14.33 22.99 -5.23
CA ASP A 183 15.40 23.63 -6.00
C ASP A 183 16.66 23.96 -5.17
N GLU A 184 16.53 24.07 -3.85
CA GLU A 184 17.66 24.32 -2.94
C GLU A 184 18.48 23.05 -2.66
N VAL A 185 17.90 21.85 -2.90
CA VAL A 185 18.49 20.57 -2.48
C VAL A 185 18.65 19.56 -3.61
N LYS A 186 18.00 19.76 -4.76
CA LYS A 186 17.96 18.78 -5.86
C LYS A 186 19.34 18.34 -6.35
N ASP A 187 20.32 19.21 -6.35
CA ASP A 187 21.68 18.88 -6.78
C ASP A 187 22.39 17.86 -5.85
N ASN A 188 21.82 17.62 -4.66
CA ASN A 188 22.28 16.62 -3.69
C ASN A 188 21.42 15.37 -3.67
N LEU A 189 20.42 15.28 -4.53
CA LEU A 189 19.49 14.14 -4.63
C LEU A 189 19.79 13.37 -5.91
N GLU A 190 19.72 12.06 -5.81
CA GLU A 190 19.81 11.19 -6.98
C GLU A 190 18.43 11.11 -7.64
N GLU A 191 18.38 11.43 -8.93
CA GLU A 191 17.17 11.28 -9.73
C GLU A 191 17.05 9.86 -10.26
N ILE A 192 15.83 9.31 -10.25
CA ILE A 192 15.52 8.09 -10.98
C ILE A 192 15.65 8.33 -12.49
N SER A 193 15.77 7.26 -13.28
CA SER A 193 15.86 7.37 -14.73
C SER A 193 14.63 8.08 -15.32
N GLU A 194 14.81 8.76 -16.44
CA GLU A 194 13.69 9.43 -17.14
C GLU A 194 12.62 8.42 -17.59
N GLU A 195 13.03 7.19 -17.94
CA GLU A 195 12.13 6.10 -18.30
C GLU A 195 11.24 5.72 -17.09
N ASN A 196 11.86 5.45 -15.94
CA ASN A 196 11.12 5.10 -14.72
C ASN A 196 10.25 6.26 -14.23
N TYR A 197 10.72 7.50 -14.33
CA TYR A 197 9.93 8.67 -14.00
C TYR A 197 8.64 8.76 -14.84
N ASN A 198 8.75 8.57 -16.15
CA ASN A 198 7.61 8.62 -17.05
C ASN A 198 6.64 7.46 -16.79
N GLN A 199 7.14 6.25 -16.60
CA GLN A 199 6.34 5.07 -16.29
C GLN A 199 5.65 5.19 -14.91
N LYS A 200 6.37 5.67 -13.90
CA LYS A 200 5.84 5.95 -12.56
C LYS A 200 4.68 6.95 -12.62
N ASN A 201 4.85 8.06 -13.33
CA ASN A 201 3.79 9.05 -13.53
C ASN A 201 2.56 8.42 -14.23
N GLU A 202 2.77 7.67 -15.32
CA GLU A 202 1.68 7.01 -16.02
C GLU A 202 0.90 6.10 -15.07
N ILE A 203 1.58 5.24 -14.31
CA ILE A 203 0.95 4.29 -13.38
C ILE A 203 0.17 5.02 -12.29
N ILE A 204 0.75 6.04 -11.64
CA ILE A 204 0.10 6.80 -10.58
C ILE A 204 -1.20 7.43 -11.10
N TYR A 205 -1.13 8.21 -12.17
CA TYR A 205 -2.29 8.95 -12.67
C TYR A 205 -3.34 8.07 -13.34
N LYS A 206 -2.96 6.90 -13.83
CA LYS A 206 -3.87 5.94 -14.45
C LYS A 206 -4.64 5.11 -13.43
N TYR A 207 -4.01 4.72 -12.33
CA TYR A 207 -4.58 3.76 -11.41
C TYR A 207 -4.98 4.35 -10.05
N TYR A 208 -4.21 5.28 -9.48
CA TYR A 208 -4.57 5.93 -8.20
C TYR A 208 -5.50 7.14 -8.40
N THR A 209 -6.58 6.94 -9.13
CA THR A 209 -7.51 8.00 -9.56
C THR A 209 -8.21 8.70 -8.41
N SER A 210 -8.48 7.98 -7.30
CA SER A 210 -9.08 8.53 -6.10
C SER A 210 -8.10 9.40 -5.28
N GLN A 211 -6.79 9.30 -5.58
CA GLN A 211 -5.71 10.01 -4.88
C GLN A 211 -5.03 11.08 -5.74
N LYS A 212 -5.68 11.50 -6.83
CA LYS A 212 -5.11 12.47 -7.76
C LYS A 212 -4.63 13.75 -7.08
N SER A 213 -5.37 14.28 -6.10
CA SER A 213 -4.97 15.48 -5.36
C SER A 213 -3.72 15.27 -4.50
N VAL A 214 -3.54 14.07 -3.95
CA VAL A 214 -2.32 13.69 -3.19
C VAL A 214 -1.15 13.59 -4.16
N ALA A 215 -1.34 12.91 -5.29
CA ALA A 215 -0.33 12.78 -6.34
C ALA A 215 0.11 14.16 -6.87
N ASP A 216 -0.82 15.04 -7.18
CA ASP A 216 -0.53 16.42 -7.64
C ASP A 216 0.28 17.19 -6.60
N GLY A 217 -0.06 17.08 -5.31
CA GLY A 217 0.64 17.74 -4.21
C GLY A 217 2.06 17.22 -3.94
N LEU A 218 2.34 15.98 -4.30
CA LEU A 218 3.62 15.30 -4.05
C LEU A 218 4.44 15.06 -5.33
N SER A 219 3.94 15.45 -6.49
CA SER A 219 4.57 15.18 -7.81
C SER A 219 6.00 15.70 -7.94
N HIS A 220 6.34 16.78 -7.23
CA HIS A 220 7.70 17.35 -7.20
C HIS A 220 8.73 16.40 -6.58
N MET A 221 8.29 15.39 -5.80
CA MET A 221 9.15 14.36 -5.20
C MET A 221 9.28 13.10 -6.08
N PHE A 222 8.48 12.92 -7.12
CA PHE A 222 8.44 11.67 -7.88
C PHE A 222 9.77 11.28 -8.53
N ARG A 223 10.63 12.25 -8.78
CA ARG A 223 11.99 12.01 -9.31
C ARG A 223 12.97 11.49 -8.27
N TYR A 224 12.66 11.57 -6.97
CA TYR A 224 13.62 11.36 -5.89
C TYR A 224 13.15 10.26 -4.95
N GLU A 225 13.78 9.08 -5.06
CA GLU A 225 13.50 7.92 -4.20
C GLU A 225 14.68 7.60 -3.27
N ASN A 226 15.49 8.55 -2.93
CA ASN A 226 16.78 8.43 -2.21
C ASN A 226 16.61 7.67 -0.87
N TRP A 227 16.39 6.36 -0.94
CA TRP A 227 16.18 5.50 0.22
C TRP A 227 17.40 5.50 1.13
N GLN A 228 17.13 5.47 2.42
CA GLN A 228 18.16 5.50 3.45
C GLN A 228 18.28 4.12 4.09
N LYS A 229 19.48 3.57 4.10
CA LYS A 229 19.76 2.32 4.79
C LYS A 229 19.71 2.56 6.30
N TYR A 230 19.05 1.65 7.03
CA TYR A 230 19.10 1.65 8.48
C TYR A 230 20.51 1.29 8.96
N ASN A 231 21.08 2.11 9.83
CA ASN A 231 22.35 1.85 10.49
C ASN A 231 22.11 1.64 11.99
N VAL A 232 22.59 0.52 12.52
CA VAL A 232 22.46 0.21 13.95
C VAL A 232 23.20 1.27 14.78
N GLY A 233 22.46 2.00 15.62
CA GLY A 233 23.03 3.00 16.52
C GLY A 233 22.89 4.47 16.08
N GLU A 234 22.17 4.72 14.96
CA GLU A 234 21.72 6.06 14.56
C GLU A 234 20.27 6.32 14.99
#